data_546199fc9d403dbe61b7c6cd21c2b613
#
_entry.id   546199fc9d403dbe61b7c6cd21c2b613
#
_cell.length_a   1.000
_cell.length_b   1.000
_cell.length_c   1.000
_cell.angle_alpha   90.00
_cell.angle_beta   90.00
_cell.angle_gamma   90.00
#
_symmetry.space_group_name_H-M   'P 1'
#
loop_
_entity.id
_entity.type
_entity.pdbx_description
1 polymer ?
#
loop_
_entity_poly.entity_id
_entity_poly.type
_entity_poly.pdbx_seq_one_letter_code
_entity_poly.pdbx_strand_id
1 'polypeptide(L)'
;MHETAYLNPKLTIIYEDRRGEEVEHIVYHEEDGIRGFVKDLNKNTEVLHDVVYFKGESEGITVEAAFQYTNEFHENILGFCNNIFNAEGGTHITGFKTVFTTVINSYARELGILKEKDVNFTGADVRNGMTAVVSIKHPDPRFEGQTKTKLDNQDAAKATAKVTGDEIQLFFDKNLETLKTVISCAEKAAKIRKTEERAKTNLLTKQKFSFDSNGKLANCESRDASICEIFIVEGDSAGGSAKTARDRNYQAILPIRGKILNVEKASIDKVLANAEIKTMINAFGCGFSEGYGNDFDITKLRYDKIIIMADADVDGAHISTLLLTLFYRLCRNLSMKDMSMWQCRRFTKLFRARARKSIFTMMRLWKN
;
A
#
# COMPACT_ATOMS: atom_id res chain seq x y z
N MET A 1 20.18 0.52 -18.43
CA MET A 1 20.52 1.08 -19.77
C MET A 1 19.34 1.82 -20.37
N HIS A 2 18.13 1.27 -20.42
CA HIS A 2 16.95 1.95 -20.98
C HIS A 2 16.62 3.27 -20.23
N GLU A 3 16.56 3.24 -18.91
CA GLU A 3 16.36 4.46 -18.10
C GLU A 3 17.42 5.54 -18.38
N THR A 4 18.68 5.13 -18.59
CA THR A 4 19.76 6.07 -18.91
C THR A 4 19.55 6.74 -20.27
N ALA A 5 18.94 6.05 -21.24
CA ALA A 5 18.60 6.64 -22.54
C ALA A 5 17.49 7.70 -22.37
N TYR A 6 16.44 7.42 -21.59
CA TYR A 6 15.40 8.41 -21.29
C TYR A 6 15.94 9.66 -20.56
N LEU A 7 16.90 9.49 -19.65
CA LEU A 7 17.50 10.62 -18.91
C LEU A 7 18.50 11.43 -19.76
N ASN A 8 18.90 10.93 -20.93
CA ASN A 8 19.85 11.56 -21.83
C ASN A 8 19.40 11.39 -23.30
N PRO A 9 18.44 12.20 -23.78
CA PRO A 9 17.81 12.02 -25.10
C PRO A 9 18.75 12.01 -26.31
N LYS A 10 19.98 12.49 -26.16
CA LYS A 10 21.00 12.50 -27.22
C LYS A 10 21.92 11.27 -27.21
N LEU A 11 21.72 10.38 -26.23
CA LEU A 11 22.57 9.21 -26.05
C LEU A 11 21.97 7.99 -26.75
N THR A 12 22.75 7.32 -27.55
CA THR A 12 22.40 5.99 -28.08
C THR A 12 23.26 4.95 -27.36
N ILE A 13 22.61 3.99 -26.74
CA ILE A 13 23.27 2.88 -26.04
C ILE A 13 23.06 1.62 -26.87
N ILE A 14 24.13 1.01 -27.31
CA ILE A 14 24.13 -0.24 -28.06
C ILE A 14 24.58 -1.35 -27.11
N TYR A 15 23.78 -2.35 -26.92
CA TYR A 15 24.06 -3.52 -26.08
C TYR A 15 24.11 -4.77 -26.96
N GLU A 16 25.20 -5.52 -26.89
CA GLU A 16 25.36 -6.80 -27.58
C GLU A 16 25.56 -7.92 -26.53
N ASP A 17 24.73 -8.92 -26.57
CA ASP A 17 24.95 -10.16 -25.82
C ASP A 17 25.49 -11.25 -26.77
N ARG A 18 26.73 -11.66 -26.54
CA ARG A 18 27.43 -12.68 -27.32
C ARG A 18 27.60 -14.01 -26.61
N ARG A 19 26.84 -14.23 -25.55
CA ARG A 19 26.91 -15.49 -24.74
C ARG A 19 26.12 -16.65 -25.36
N GLY A 20 25.14 -16.37 -26.20
CA GLY A 20 24.35 -17.35 -26.92
C GLY A 20 24.94 -17.72 -28.26
N GLU A 21 24.28 -18.65 -29.01
CA GLU A 21 24.65 -19.01 -30.38
C GLU A 21 24.36 -17.85 -31.37
N GLU A 22 23.33 -17.04 -31.08
CA GLU A 22 23.00 -15.84 -31.81
C GLU A 22 23.35 -14.59 -30.95
N VAL A 23 23.88 -13.55 -31.61
CA VAL A 23 24.21 -12.30 -30.97
C VAL A 23 22.91 -11.50 -30.79
N GLU A 24 22.49 -11.27 -29.57
CA GLU A 24 21.39 -10.34 -29.27
C GLU A 24 21.93 -8.90 -29.38
N HIS A 25 21.26 -8.11 -30.18
CA HIS A 25 21.62 -6.70 -30.39
C HIS A 25 20.44 -5.80 -30.00
N ILE A 26 20.62 -4.98 -28.95
CA ILE A 26 19.60 -4.07 -28.44
C ILE A 26 20.11 -2.64 -28.52
N VAL A 27 19.34 -1.75 -29.12
CA VAL A 27 19.64 -0.33 -29.21
C VAL A 27 18.63 0.44 -28.36
N TYR A 28 19.13 1.24 -27.44
CA TYR A 28 18.33 2.17 -26.64
C TYR A 28 18.62 3.60 -27.11
N HIS A 29 17.61 4.26 -27.65
CA HIS A 29 17.67 5.66 -28.06
C HIS A 29 16.29 6.29 -27.90
N GLU A 30 16.16 7.25 -26.97
CA GLU A 30 14.88 7.80 -26.56
C GLU A 30 14.86 9.33 -26.79
N GLU A 31 14.42 9.75 -27.97
CA GLU A 31 14.38 11.18 -28.33
C GLU A 31 13.44 12.01 -27.46
N ASP A 32 12.30 11.43 -27.03
CA ASP A 32 11.31 12.08 -26.17
C ASP A 32 11.80 12.28 -24.72
N GLY A 33 12.94 11.72 -24.33
CA GLY A 33 13.51 11.86 -23.00
C GLY A 33 12.57 11.37 -21.91
N ILE A 34 12.46 12.12 -20.79
CA ILE A 34 11.61 11.72 -19.67
C ILE A 34 10.10 11.77 -19.99
N ARG A 35 9.68 12.44 -21.08
CA ARG A 35 8.30 12.33 -21.59
C ARG A 35 8.01 10.92 -22.06
N GLY A 36 8.94 10.36 -22.87
CA GLY A 36 8.88 8.99 -23.34
C GLY A 36 8.89 8.01 -22.17
N PHE A 37 9.68 8.30 -21.13
CA PHE A 37 9.73 7.46 -19.94
C PHE A 37 8.36 7.37 -19.22
N VAL A 38 7.70 8.50 -19.00
CA VAL A 38 6.34 8.52 -18.42
C VAL A 38 5.33 7.78 -19.30
N LYS A 39 5.42 7.94 -20.63
CA LYS A 39 4.58 7.17 -21.58
C LYS A 39 4.81 5.66 -21.47
N ASP A 40 6.07 5.24 -21.38
CA ASP A 40 6.41 3.82 -21.24
C ASP A 40 5.94 3.23 -19.91
N LEU A 41 6.08 3.98 -18.80
CA LEU A 41 5.55 3.58 -17.51
C LEU A 41 4.04 3.37 -17.53
N ASN A 42 3.32 4.16 -18.33
CA ASN A 42 1.85 4.12 -18.43
C ASN A 42 1.32 3.33 -19.64
N LYS A 43 2.16 2.64 -20.40
CA LYS A 43 1.76 1.98 -21.65
C LYS A 43 0.63 0.97 -21.54
N ASN A 44 0.44 0.40 -20.36
CA ASN A 44 -0.60 -0.61 -20.08
C ASN A 44 -1.76 -0.05 -19.25
N THR A 45 -1.83 1.26 -19.02
CA THR A 45 -2.84 1.92 -18.21
C THR A 45 -3.63 2.92 -19.03
N GLU A 46 -4.88 3.18 -18.65
CA GLU A 46 -5.69 4.22 -19.26
C GLU A 46 -5.24 5.59 -18.76
N VAL A 47 -4.75 6.41 -19.68
CA VAL A 47 -4.24 7.76 -19.37
C VAL A 47 -5.37 8.79 -19.51
N LEU A 48 -5.36 9.82 -18.65
CA LEU A 48 -6.41 10.82 -18.57
C LEU A 48 -6.08 12.12 -19.33
N HIS A 49 -4.83 12.36 -19.66
CA HIS A 49 -4.34 13.51 -20.44
C HIS A 49 -2.94 13.21 -21.02
N ASP A 50 -2.49 14.04 -21.93
CA ASP A 50 -1.13 13.97 -22.47
C ASP A 50 -0.07 14.23 -21.39
N VAL A 51 1.15 13.71 -21.60
CA VAL A 51 2.26 13.92 -20.65
C VAL A 51 2.59 15.40 -20.55
N VAL A 52 2.51 15.93 -19.35
CA VAL A 52 2.97 17.27 -19.01
C VAL A 52 4.47 17.23 -18.74
N TYR A 53 5.20 18.14 -19.35
CA TYR A 53 6.65 18.23 -19.21
C TYR A 53 7.07 19.67 -18.99
N PHE A 54 8.02 19.87 -18.11
CA PHE A 54 8.69 21.14 -17.91
C PHE A 54 10.14 20.96 -17.52
N LYS A 55 10.90 22.04 -17.76
CA LYS A 55 12.31 22.12 -17.43
C LYS A 55 12.66 23.55 -17.06
N GLY A 56 13.41 23.71 -15.99
CA GLY A 56 13.88 25.03 -15.54
C GLY A 56 15.17 24.92 -14.74
N GLU A 57 15.66 26.06 -14.32
CA GLU A 57 16.87 26.17 -13.50
C GLU A 57 16.65 27.13 -12.35
N SER A 58 17.13 26.75 -11.18
CA SER A 58 17.13 27.63 -10.00
C SER A 58 18.38 27.36 -9.16
N GLU A 59 19.09 28.40 -8.78
CA GLU A 59 20.30 28.34 -7.95
C GLU A 59 21.40 27.41 -8.52
N GLY A 60 21.54 27.35 -9.86
CA GLY A 60 22.51 26.46 -10.54
C GLY A 60 22.10 24.99 -10.57
N ILE A 61 20.89 24.67 -10.14
CA ILE A 61 20.32 23.32 -10.20
C ILE A 61 19.32 23.27 -11.34
N THR A 62 19.57 22.41 -12.33
CA THR A 62 18.60 22.14 -13.40
C THR A 62 17.56 21.14 -12.88
N VAL A 63 16.29 21.47 -13.06
CA VAL A 63 15.16 20.60 -12.71
C VAL A 63 14.39 20.28 -13.97
N GLU A 64 14.11 19.01 -14.17
CA GLU A 64 13.34 18.50 -15.30
C GLU A 64 12.32 17.50 -14.76
N ALA A 65 11.04 17.69 -15.10
CA ALA A 65 9.99 16.80 -14.64
C ALA A 65 8.96 16.54 -15.74
N ALA A 66 8.43 15.34 -15.73
CA ALA A 66 7.30 14.94 -16.55
C ALA A 66 6.27 14.18 -15.68
N PHE A 67 4.99 14.42 -15.92
CA PHE A 67 3.94 13.69 -15.21
C PHE A 67 2.70 13.44 -16.07
N GLN A 68 1.93 12.44 -15.69
CA GLN A 68 0.67 12.08 -16.32
C GLN A 68 -0.25 11.42 -15.31
N TYR A 69 -1.55 11.64 -15.41
CA TYR A 69 -2.54 10.96 -14.58
C TYR A 69 -3.15 9.78 -15.33
N THR A 70 -3.42 8.73 -14.58
CA THR A 70 -4.08 7.50 -15.04
C THR A 70 -5.36 7.26 -14.24
N ASN A 71 -6.16 6.30 -14.64
CA ASN A 71 -7.34 5.87 -13.89
C ASN A 71 -7.02 4.97 -12.69
N GLU A 72 -5.75 4.72 -12.39
CA GLU A 72 -5.31 3.94 -11.24
C GLU A 72 -5.38 4.74 -9.94
N PHE A 73 -5.35 4.04 -8.80
CA PHE A 73 -5.49 4.66 -7.47
C PHE A 73 -4.19 4.65 -6.64
N HIS A 74 -3.05 4.71 -7.30
CA HIS A 74 -1.75 4.80 -6.63
C HIS A 74 -0.85 5.87 -7.26
N GLU A 75 0.13 6.37 -6.52
CA GLU A 75 1.18 7.25 -7.04
C GLU A 75 2.40 6.42 -7.45
N ASN A 76 3.01 6.79 -8.60
CA ASN A 76 4.28 6.25 -9.06
C ASN A 76 5.22 7.40 -9.42
N ILE A 77 6.10 7.81 -8.49
CA ILE A 77 7.01 8.95 -8.67
C ILE A 77 8.45 8.47 -8.59
N LEU A 78 9.16 8.58 -9.70
CA LEU A 78 10.56 8.21 -9.80
C LEU A 78 11.44 9.46 -9.69
N GLY A 79 12.46 9.41 -8.82
CA GLY A 79 13.40 10.49 -8.58
C GLY A 79 14.80 10.16 -9.07
N PHE A 80 15.43 11.11 -9.76
CA PHE A 80 16.81 11.00 -10.24
C PHE A 80 17.62 12.24 -9.90
N CYS A 81 18.84 12.03 -9.41
CA CYS A 81 19.82 13.08 -9.25
C CYS A 81 21.09 12.71 -10.02
N ASN A 82 21.51 13.55 -10.96
CA ASN A 82 22.67 13.31 -11.83
C ASN A 82 22.62 11.92 -12.51
N ASN A 83 21.45 11.53 -13.03
CA ASN A 83 21.15 10.24 -13.65
C ASN A 83 21.21 9.02 -12.70
N ILE A 84 21.31 9.23 -11.40
CA ILE A 84 21.28 8.16 -10.40
C ILE A 84 19.85 8.05 -9.88
N PHE A 85 19.28 6.86 -9.93
CA PHE A 85 17.95 6.56 -9.39
C PHE A 85 17.97 6.63 -7.87
N ASN A 86 17.09 7.44 -7.29
CA ASN A 86 16.92 7.57 -5.86
C ASN A 86 15.69 6.77 -5.40
N ALA A 87 15.87 5.49 -5.17
CA ALA A 87 14.78 4.55 -4.85
C ALA A 87 13.98 4.95 -3.58
N GLU A 88 14.63 5.59 -2.63
CA GLU A 88 14.00 6.11 -1.41
C GLU A 88 13.60 7.60 -1.55
N GLY A 89 13.69 8.14 -2.77
CA GLY A 89 13.36 9.52 -3.07
C GLY A 89 14.44 10.50 -2.58
N GLY A 90 14.01 11.55 -1.89
CA GLY A 90 14.90 12.58 -1.34
C GLY A 90 14.24 13.96 -1.36
N THR A 91 15.05 14.96 -1.04
CA THR A 91 14.60 16.34 -0.87
C THR A 91 13.98 16.93 -2.14
N HIS A 92 14.49 16.59 -3.32
CA HIS A 92 13.94 17.02 -4.61
C HIS A 92 12.51 16.48 -4.83
N ILE A 93 12.26 15.20 -4.50
CA ILE A 93 10.92 14.62 -4.59
C ILE A 93 9.98 15.25 -3.55
N THR A 94 10.48 15.54 -2.35
CA THR A 94 9.71 16.25 -1.32
C THR A 94 9.33 17.65 -1.80
N GLY A 95 10.26 18.38 -2.41
CA GLY A 95 10.00 19.71 -2.99
C GLY A 95 8.92 19.66 -4.07
N PHE A 96 9.03 18.72 -5.02
CA PHE A 96 8.02 18.49 -6.05
C PHE A 96 6.64 18.20 -5.44
N LYS A 97 6.54 17.20 -4.57
CA LYS A 97 5.27 16.76 -3.94
C LYS A 97 4.58 17.88 -3.18
N THR A 98 5.35 18.65 -2.44
CA THR A 98 4.81 19.73 -1.59
C THR A 98 4.24 20.85 -2.43
N VAL A 99 5.00 21.38 -3.38
CA VAL A 99 4.56 22.51 -4.20
C VAL A 99 3.42 22.12 -5.13
N PHE A 100 3.49 20.93 -5.72
CA PHE A 100 2.41 20.42 -6.58
C PHE A 100 1.08 20.38 -5.81
N THR A 101 1.09 19.87 -4.57
CA THR A 101 -0.08 19.83 -3.70
C THR A 101 -0.60 21.26 -3.40
N THR A 102 0.30 22.20 -3.15
CA THR A 102 -0.06 23.59 -2.85
C THR A 102 -0.72 24.24 -4.06
N VAL A 103 -0.14 24.12 -5.24
CA VAL A 103 -0.66 24.70 -6.49
C VAL A 103 -2.06 24.16 -6.81
N ILE A 104 -2.26 22.84 -6.74
CA ILE A 104 -3.58 22.24 -7.01
C ILE A 104 -4.63 22.72 -6.01
N ASN A 105 -4.30 22.83 -4.72
CA ASN A 105 -5.22 23.37 -3.73
C ASN A 105 -5.57 24.85 -3.99
N SER A 106 -4.61 25.66 -4.44
CA SER A 106 -4.86 27.05 -4.80
C SER A 106 -5.84 27.15 -5.95
N TYR A 107 -5.62 26.42 -7.04
CA TYR A 107 -6.54 26.38 -8.17
C TYR A 107 -7.91 25.79 -7.83
N ALA A 108 -7.98 24.77 -6.99
CA ALA A 108 -9.24 24.21 -6.55
C ALA A 108 -10.10 25.24 -5.77
N ARG A 109 -9.48 26.17 -5.04
CA ARG A 109 -10.15 27.27 -4.37
C ARG A 109 -10.55 28.37 -5.37
N GLU A 110 -9.66 28.72 -6.26
CA GLU A 110 -9.87 29.73 -7.29
C GLU A 110 -11.05 29.38 -8.22
N LEU A 111 -11.13 28.12 -8.60
CA LEU A 111 -12.24 27.57 -9.39
C LEU A 111 -13.52 27.31 -8.57
N GLY A 112 -13.52 27.58 -7.27
CA GLY A 112 -14.68 27.40 -6.39
C GLY A 112 -15.05 25.94 -6.08
N ILE A 113 -14.17 25.00 -6.43
CA ILE A 113 -14.35 23.55 -6.12
C ILE A 113 -14.19 23.32 -4.62
N LEU A 114 -13.21 23.96 -4.00
CA LEU A 114 -13.06 24.04 -2.55
C LEU A 114 -13.55 25.41 -2.05
N LYS A 115 -14.54 25.40 -1.17
CA LYS A 115 -15.05 26.59 -0.49
C LYS A 115 -14.08 27.03 0.62
N GLU A 116 -14.19 28.26 1.12
CA GLU A 116 -13.33 28.77 2.19
C GLU A 116 -13.28 27.89 3.45
N LYS A 117 -14.41 27.25 3.79
CA LYS A 117 -14.53 26.35 4.95
C LYS A 117 -14.11 24.91 4.69
N ASP A 118 -13.83 24.56 3.44
CA ASP A 118 -13.46 23.19 3.10
C ASP A 118 -12.00 22.92 3.44
N VAL A 119 -11.74 21.70 3.90
CA VAL A 119 -10.38 21.23 4.14
C VAL A 119 -9.70 20.98 2.80
N ASN A 120 -8.45 21.40 2.67
CA ASN A 120 -7.62 21.15 1.50
C ASN A 120 -7.52 19.64 1.17
N PHE A 121 -7.31 19.34 -0.09
CA PHE A 121 -6.89 18.00 -0.50
C PHE A 121 -5.54 17.69 0.15
N THR A 122 -5.39 16.45 0.63
CA THR A 122 -4.11 15.97 1.12
C THR A 122 -3.15 15.75 -0.05
N GLY A 123 -1.85 15.69 0.24
CA GLY A 123 -0.87 15.35 -0.79
C GLY A 123 -1.15 14.00 -1.45
N ALA A 124 -1.65 13.03 -0.68
CA ALA A 124 -2.06 11.73 -1.21
C ALA A 124 -3.29 11.84 -2.14
N ASP A 125 -4.28 12.66 -1.80
CA ASP A 125 -5.44 12.89 -2.66
C ASP A 125 -5.02 13.48 -4.00
N VAL A 126 -4.14 14.51 -3.97
CA VAL A 126 -3.66 15.21 -5.17
C VAL A 126 -2.83 14.30 -6.07
N ARG A 127 -1.99 13.46 -5.52
CA ARG A 127 -1.09 12.59 -6.30
C ARG A 127 -1.66 11.21 -6.62
N ASN A 128 -2.90 10.96 -6.24
CA ASN A 128 -3.56 9.70 -6.55
C ASN A 128 -3.76 9.54 -8.07
N GLY A 129 -3.26 8.46 -8.63
CA GLY A 129 -3.25 8.21 -10.07
C GLY A 129 -2.12 8.90 -10.85
N MET A 130 -1.18 9.58 -10.17
CA MET A 130 -0.07 10.26 -10.81
C MET A 130 1.11 9.32 -11.07
N THR A 131 1.57 9.28 -12.32
CA THR A 131 2.91 8.80 -12.68
C THR A 131 3.78 9.99 -13.00
N ALA A 132 4.95 10.12 -12.36
CA ALA A 132 5.88 11.22 -12.58
C ALA A 132 7.34 10.76 -12.57
N VAL A 133 8.16 11.44 -13.37
CA VAL A 133 9.62 11.34 -13.34
C VAL A 133 10.18 12.72 -13.04
N VAL A 134 10.97 12.83 -11.99
CA VAL A 134 11.63 14.08 -11.57
C VAL A 134 13.14 13.87 -11.60
N SER A 135 13.82 14.56 -12.50
CA SER A 135 15.27 14.49 -12.68
C SER A 135 15.91 15.84 -12.39
N ILE A 136 16.94 15.85 -11.55
CA ILE A 136 17.70 17.06 -11.29
C ILE A 136 19.19 16.87 -11.66
N LYS A 137 19.82 17.98 -12.08
CA LYS A 137 21.28 18.07 -12.22
C LYS A 137 21.79 19.01 -11.13
N HIS A 138 22.52 18.46 -10.18
CA HIS A 138 23.04 19.16 -9.01
C HIS A 138 24.57 19.19 -9.06
N PRO A 139 25.20 20.35 -8.83
CA PRO A 139 26.67 20.47 -8.90
C PRO A 139 27.39 19.69 -7.77
N ASP A 140 26.81 19.64 -6.59
CA ASP A 140 27.39 18.96 -5.41
C ASP A 140 26.31 18.13 -4.65
N PRO A 141 25.89 16.96 -5.18
CA PRO A 141 24.83 16.18 -4.58
C PRO A 141 25.32 15.42 -3.35
N ARG A 142 24.56 15.52 -2.25
CA ARG A 142 24.77 14.76 -1.01
C ARG A 142 23.67 13.73 -0.84
N PHE A 143 24.05 12.50 -0.51
CA PHE A 143 23.14 11.38 -0.36
C PHE A 143 23.23 10.79 1.04
N GLU A 144 22.11 10.26 1.53
CA GLU A 144 22.14 9.38 2.70
C GLU A 144 22.75 8.03 2.29
N GLY A 145 23.97 7.77 2.74
CA GLY A 145 24.69 6.52 2.51
C GLY A 145 25.35 6.37 1.13
N GLN A 146 26.18 5.32 1.02
CA GLN A 146 27.00 5.04 -0.15
C GLN A 146 26.18 4.55 -1.37
N THR A 147 25.02 3.96 -1.14
CA THR A 147 24.14 3.43 -2.19
C THR A 147 23.41 4.52 -2.98
N LYS A 148 23.47 5.79 -2.52
CA LYS A 148 22.87 6.98 -3.16
C LYS A 148 21.35 6.86 -3.39
N THR A 149 20.67 6.08 -2.57
CA THR A 149 19.23 5.80 -2.69
C THR A 149 18.36 6.98 -2.30
N LYS A 150 18.89 7.92 -1.50
CA LYS A 150 18.17 9.09 -1.02
C LYS A 150 19.02 10.36 -1.07
N LEU A 151 18.49 11.40 -1.72
CA LEU A 151 19.14 12.72 -1.78
C LEU A 151 18.79 13.55 -0.52
N ASP A 152 19.79 14.23 0.06
CA ASP A 152 19.63 15.01 1.32
C ASP A 152 19.89 16.52 1.15
N ASN A 153 20.08 17.02 -0.02
CA ASN A 153 20.33 18.44 -0.28
C ASN A 153 19.11 19.32 -0.05
N GLN A 154 19.17 20.29 0.85
CA GLN A 154 18.05 21.22 1.11
C GLN A 154 17.84 22.24 -0.01
N ASP A 155 18.89 22.64 -0.70
CA ASP A 155 18.85 23.49 -1.90
C ASP A 155 18.14 22.78 -3.07
N ALA A 156 18.31 21.48 -3.23
CA ALA A 156 17.57 20.67 -4.20
C ALA A 156 16.05 20.71 -3.95
N ALA A 157 15.60 20.68 -2.69
CA ALA A 157 14.19 20.83 -2.36
C ALA A 157 13.64 22.19 -2.79
N LYS A 158 14.38 23.27 -2.49
CA LYS A 158 13.98 24.66 -2.83
C LYS A 158 13.95 24.88 -4.33
N ALA A 159 15.02 24.47 -5.03
CA ALA A 159 15.11 24.60 -6.47
C ALA A 159 14.00 23.84 -7.18
N THR A 160 13.76 22.58 -6.79
CA THR A 160 12.68 21.77 -7.38
C THR A 160 11.31 22.37 -7.08
N ALA A 161 11.06 22.84 -5.85
CA ALA A 161 9.80 23.47 -5.48
C ALA A 161 9.55 24.74 -6.31
N LYS A 162 10.57 25.59 -6.46
CA LYS A 162 10.46 26.85 -7.23
C LYS A 162 10.16 26.56 -8.69
N VAL A 163 11.00 25.79 -9.37
CA VAL A 163 10.82 25.46 -10.79
C VAL A 163 9.48 24.78 -11.04
N THR A 164 9.12 23.81 -10.20
CA THR A 164 7.85 23.09 -10.32
C THR A 164 6.66 24.05 -10.15
N GLY A 165 6.72 24.96 -9.17
CA GLY A 165 5.65 25.93 -8.91
C GLY A 165 5.44 26.87 -10.10
N ASP A 166 6.50 27.49 -10.56
CA ASP A 166 6.47 28.47 -11.65
C ASP A 166 5.96 27.82 -12.96
N GLU A 167 6.53 26.66 -13.33
CA GLU A 167 6.22 25.99 -14.59
C GLU A 167 4.83 25.33 -14.61
N ILE A 168 4.39 24.77 -13.50
CA ILE A 168 3.07 24.12 -13.41
C ILE A 168 1.97 25.19 -13.42
N GLN A 169 2.15 26.33 -12.75
CA GLN A 169 1.21 27.43 -12.83
C GLN A 169 1.07 27.92 -14.27
N LEU A 170 2.21 28.20 -14.93
CA LEU A 170 2.22 28.61 -16.33
C LEU A 170 1.54 27.62 -17.25
N PHE A 171 1.71 26.31 -17.00
CA PHE A 171 1.09 25.27 -17.78
C PHE A 171 -0.43 25.23 -17.56
N PHE A 172 -0.90 25.25 -16.31
CA PHE A 172 -2.33 25.15 -15.99
C PHE A 172 -3.12 26.39 -16.39
N ASP A 173 -2.53 27.56 -16.35
CA ASP A 173 -3.14 28.80 -16.87
C ASP A 173 -3.49 28.69 -18.36
N LYS A 174 -2.71 27.90 -19.12
CA LYS A 174 -2.93 27.66 -20.55
C LYS A 174 -3.76 26.40 -20.84
N ASN A 175 -3.87 25.47 -19.88
CA ASN A 175 -4.43 24.12 -20.08
C ASN A 175 -5.47 23.80 -19.00
N LEU A 176 -6.56 24.57 -18.96
CA LEU A 176 -7.62 24.43 -17.96
C LEU A 176 -8.29 23.05 -17.95
N GLU A 177 -8.39 22.36 -19.09
CA GLU A 177 -9.00 21.03 -19.16
C GLU A 177 -8.14 19.99 -18.45
N THR A 178 -6.81 20.06 -18.59
CA THR A 178 -5.89 19.18 -17.84
C THR A 178 -5.96 19.50 -16.34
N LEU A 179 -6.01 20.77 -15.96
CA LEU A 179 -6.18 21.17 -14.56
C LEU A 179 -7.46 20.61 -13.95
N LYS A 180 -8.59 20.73 -14.65
CA LYS A 180 -9.89 20.17 -14.20
C LYS A 180 -9.82 18.65 -14.02
N THR A 181 -9.14 17.98 -14.93
CA THR A 181 -8.92 16.51 -14.85
C THR A 181 -8.14 16.16 -13.58
N VAL A 182 -7.03 16.84 -13.31
CA VAL A 182 -6.20 16.63 -12.11
C VAL A 182 -7.01 16.91 -10.83
N ILE A 183 -7.76 18.01 -10.77
CA ILE A 183 -8.60 18.33 -9.61
C ILE A 183 -9.71 17.28 -9.45
N SER A 184 -10.32 16.79 -10.53
CA SER A 184 -11.33 15.72 -10.47
C SER A 184 -10.76 14.43 -9.87
N CYS A 185 -9.52 14.08 -10.21
CA CYS A 185 -8.82 12.94 -9.58
C CYS A 185 -8.65 13.16 -8.08
N ALA A 186 -8.19 14.34 -7.67
CA ALA A 186 -8.03 14.69 -6.26
C ALA A 186 -9.37 14.67 -5.50
N GLU A 187 -10.47 15.17 -6.10
CA GLU A 187 -11.82 15.09 -5.51
C GLU A 187 -12.29 13.65 -5.31
N LYS A 188 -12.09 12.79 -6.33
CA LYS A 188 -12.45 11.37 -6.24
C LYS A 188 -11.68 10.69 -5.11
N ALA A 189 -10.37 10.90 -5.05
CA ALA A 189 -9.52 10.37 -4.00
C ALA A 189 -9.94 10.85 -2.60
N ALA A 190 -10.19 12.15 -2.45
CA ALA A 190 -10.66 12.74 -1.19
C ALA A 190 -12.04 12.20 -0.76
N LYS A 191 -12.96 11.95 -1.70
CA LYS A 191 -14.26 11.33 -1.41
C LYS A 191 -14.10 9.90 -0.91
N ILE A 192 -13.26 9.11 -1.57
CA ILE A 192 -12.96 7.73 -1.16
C ILE A 192 -12.37 7.74 0.24
N ARG A 193 -11.31 8.52 0.50
CA ARG A 193 -10.67 8.65 1.82
C ARG A 193 -11.67 9.04 2.91
N LYS A 194 -12.51 10.08 2.68
CA LYS A 194 -13.53 10.51 3.64
C LYS A 194 -14.57 9.42 3.94
N THR A 195 -14.95 8.64 2.94
CA THR A 195 -15.87 7.51 3.11
C THR A 195 -15.24 6.41 3.95
N GLU A 196 -13.97 6.11 3.71
CA GLU A 196 -13.18 5.16 4.49
C GLU A 196 -13.02 5.61 5.94
N GLU A 197 -12.64 6.88 6.17
CA GLU A 197 -12.52 7.45 7.51
C GLU A 197 -13.84 7.39 8.29
N ARG A 198 -14.98 7.70 7.63
CA ARG A 198 -16.32 7.58 8.24
C ARG A 198 -16.67 6.14 8.58
N ALA A 199 -16.38 5.21 7.68
CA ALA A 199 -16.60 3.78 7.93
C ALA A 199 -15.77 3.29 9.12
N LYS A 200 -14.50 3.69 9.19
CA LYS A 200 -13.58 3.42 10.31
C LYS A 200 -14.09 4.01 11.62
N THR A 201 -14.49 5.29 11.63
CA THR A 201 -15.02 5.97 12.82
C THR A 201 -16.31 5.29 13.32
N ASN A 202 -17.19 4.89 12.40
CA ASN A 202 -18.41 4.15 12.74
C ASN A 202 -18.13 2.77 13.34
N LEU A 203 -17.06 2.11 12.89
CA LEU A 203 -16.62 0.85 13.50
C LEU A 203 -16.04 1.06 14.89
N LEU A 204 -15.17 2.07 15.06
CA LEU A 204 -14.53 2.39 16.33
C LEU A 204 -15.53 2.88 17.39
N THR A 205 -16.53 3.68 17.01
CA THR A 205 -17.60 4.13 17.93
C THR A 205 -18.52 2.99 18.33
N LYS A 206 -18.80 2.03 17.46
CA LYS A 206 -19.53 0.80 17.80
C LYS A 206 -18.68 -0.15 18.66
N GLN A 207 -17.36 -0.11 18.57
CA GLN A 207 -16.45 -0.92 19.40
C GLN A 207 -16.41 -0.49 20.88
N LYS A 208 -16.80 0.73 21.23
CA LYS A 208 -16.84 1.17 22.63
C LYS A 208 -17.88 0.44 23.50
N PHE A 209 -18.78 -0.35 22.90
CA PHE A 209 -19.92 -0.94 23.61
C PHE A 209 -20.32 -2.34 23.14
N SER A 210 -19.40 -3.26 22.93
CA SER A 210 -19.83 -4.67 22.98
C SER A 210 -18.64 -5.60 23.12
N PHE A 211 -18.44 -6.13 24.29
CA PHE A 211 -17.69 -7.36 24.56
C PHE A 211 -18.41 -8.61 24.00
N ASP A 212 -19.58 -8.43 23.38
CA ASP A 212 -20.35 -9.43 22.68
C ASP A 212 -20.00 -9.46 21.18
N SER A 213 -18.87 -10.04 20.86
CA SER A 213 -18.66 -10.63 19.56
C SER A 213 -19.67 -11.74 19.38
N ASN A 214 -20.76 -11.55 18.71
CA ASN A 214 -21.78 -12.53 18.22
C ASN A 214 -21.68 -13.99 18.71
N GLY A 215 -21.20 -14.26 19.93
CA GLY A 215 -21.02 -15.60 20.51
C GLY A 215 -20.00 -16.51 19.78
N LYS A 216 -19.36 -16.05 18.69
CA LYS A 216 -18.43 -16.88 17.89
C LYS A 216 -17.04 -17.00 18.51
N LEU A 217 -16.47 -15.91 18.99
CA LEU A 217 -15.16 -15.91 19.62
C LEU A 217 -15.19 -16.57 21.00
N ALA A 218 -14.49 -17.66 21.18
CA ALA A 218 -14.19 -18.19 22.51
C ALA A 218 -12.85 -17.60 22.98
N ASN A 219 -12.91 -16.53 23.73
CA ASN A 219 -11.73 -15.80 24.19
C ASN A 219 -10.93 -16.60 25.23
N CYS A 220 -9.64 -16.24 25.42
CA CYS A 220 -8.81 -16.72 26.50
C CYS A 220 -9.01 -15.85 27.77
N GLU A 221 -8.64 -16.39 28.92
CA GLU A 221 -8.76 -15.69 30.22
C GLU A 221 -7.63 -14.69 30.44
N SER A 222 -6.42 -15.01 29.99
CA SER A 222 -5.26 -14.13 30.08
C SER A 222 -5.44 -12.84 29.27
N ARG A 223 -4.97 -11.73 29.83
CA ARG A 223 -4.86 -10.44 29.16
C ARG A 223 -3.45 -10.11 28.69
N ASP A 224 -2.49 -10.98 29.00
CA ASP A 224 -1.12 -10.84 28.54
C ASP A 224 -1.01 -11.32 27.10
N ALA A 225 -0.92 -10.36 26.18
CA ALA A 225 -0.85 -10.66 24.76
C ALA A 225 0.38 -11.52 24.39
N SER A 226 1.47 -11.44 25.13
CA SER A 226 2.72 -12.14 24.83
C SER A 226 2.63 -13.66 24.97
N ILE A 227 1.62 -14.17 25.67
CA ILE A 227 1.40 -15.62 25.85
C ILE A 227 0.12 -16.11 25.17
N CYS A 228 -0.72 -15.19 24.66
CA CYS A 228 -2.01 -15.53 24.08
C CYS A 228 -1.88 -15.93 22.60
N GLU A 229 -2.66 -16.93 22.21
CA GLU A 229 -2.74 -17.44 20.85
C GLU A 229 -4.20 -17.44 20.39
N ILE A 230 -4.46 -17.10 19.11
CA ILE A 230 -5.79 -17.24 18.52
C ILE A 230 -5.74 -18.23 17.36
N PHE A 231 -6.69 -19.17 17.39
CA PHE A 231 -6.88 -20.17 16.33
C PHE A 231 -8.10 -19.78 15.50
N ILE A 232 -7.88 -19.51 14.22
CA ILE A 232 -8.94 -19.32 13.24
C ILE A 232 -9.27 -20.68 12.65
N VAL A 233 -10.49 -21.17 12.93
CA VAL A 233 -10.88 -22.56 12.61
C VAL A 233 -11.99 -22.56 11.57
N GLU A 234 -11.87 -23.42 10.57
CA GLU A 234 -12.87 -23.59 9.53
C GLU A 234 -14.11 -24.31 10.07
N GLY A 235 -15.25 -23.59 10.06
CA GLY A 235 -16.56 -24.13 10.41
C GLY A 235 -16.85 -24.20 11.90
N ASP A 236 -18.15 -24.18 12.21
CA ASP A 236 -18.65 -24.20 13.60
C ASP A 236 -18.41 -25.57 14.26
N SER A 237 -18.42 -26.69 13.49
CA SER A 237 -18.22 -28.02 14.02
C SER A 237 -16.79 -28.24 14.53
N ALA A 238 -15.78 -27.91 13.70
CA ALA A 238 -14.38 -27.95 14.12
C ALA A 238 -14.10 -26.92 15.22
N GLY A 239 -14.74 -25.74 15.13
CA GLY A 239 -14.70 -24.70 16.17
C GLY A 239 -15.23 -25.20 17.52
N GLY A 240 -16.30 -25.99 17.54
CA GLY A 240 -16.84 -26.62 18.76
C GLY A 240 -15.84 -27.57 19.41
N SER A 241 -15.24 -28.45 18.63
CA SER A 241 -14.21 -29.39 19.10
C SER A 241 -12.97 -28.66 19.61
N ALA A 242 -12.52 -27.63 18.90
CA ALA A 242 -11.37 -26.80 19.29
C ALA A 242 -11.64 -26.02 20.59
N LYS A 243 -12.86 -25.47 20.76
CA LYS A 243 -13.27 -24.79 22.00
C LYS A 243 -13.22 -25.70 23.23
N THR A 244 -13.53 -26.98 23.05
CA THR A 244 -13.49 -27.97 24.14
C THR A 244 -12.06 -28.42 24.47
N ALA A 245 -11.19 -28.50 23.44
CA ALA A 245 -9.83 -29.04 23.58
C ALA A 245 -8.79 -28.00 23.98
N ARG A 246 -9.08 -26.69 23.84
CA ARG A 246 -8.12 -25.59 24.06
C ARG A 246 -7.70 -25.44 25.52
N ASP A 247 -6.56 -24.84 25.75
CA ASP A 247 -6.21 -24.26 27.04
C ASP A 247 -6.90 -22.88 27.17
N ARG A 248 -7.87 -22.78 28.08
CA ARG A 248 -8.68 -21.55 28.26
C ARG A 248 -7.86 -20.38 28.77
N ASN A 249 -6.74 -20.63 29.41
CA ASN A 249 -5.93 -19.55 30.00
C ASN A 249 -5.35 -18.64 28.91
N TYR A 250 -4.82 -19.20 27.79
CA TYR A 250 -4.09 -18.43 26.79
C TYR A 250 -4.50 -18.72 25.34
N GLN A 251 -5.38 -19.69 25.06
CA GLN A 251 -5.83 -20.04 23.71
C GLN A 251 -7.25 -19.55 23.44
N ALA A 252 -7.40 -18.72 22.41
CA ALA A 252 -8.69 -18.27 21.88
C ALA A 252 -9.05 -19.04 20.61
N ILE A 253 -10.35 -19.31 20.39
CA ILE A 253 -10.86 -19.99 19.19
C ILE A 253 -11.85 -19.07 18.48
N LEU A 254 -11.63 -18.83 17.19
CA LEU A 254 -12.51 -18.09 16.31
C LEU A 254 -12.93 -18.96 15.15
N PRO A 255 -14.11 -19.57 15.17
CA PRO A 255 -14.66 -20.25 14.01
C PRO A 255 -15.10 -19.25 12.95
N ILE A 256 -14.74 -19.53 11.68
CA ILE A 256 -15.20 -18.77 10.52
C ILE A 256 -16.10 -19.65 9.65
N ARG A 257 -17.16 -19.04 9.06
CA ARG A 257 -18.09 -19.78 8.20
C ARG A 257 -17.69 -19.69 6.74
N GLY A 258 -17.14 -20.79 6.21
CA GLY A 258 -16.83 -20.94 4.79
C GLY A 258 -15.82 -19.93 4.27
N LYS A 259 -15.87 -19.64 2.97
CA LYS A 259 -14.95 -18.74 2.28
C LYS A 259 -15.27 -17.29 2.63
N ILE A 260 -14.33 -16.58 3.21
CA ILE A 260 -14.45 -15.15 3.48
C ILE A 260 -14.43 -14.35 2.16
N LEU A 261 -14.88 -13.11 2.22
CA LEU A 261 -14.84 -12.18 1.09
C LEU A 261 -13.40 -12.01 0.59
N ASN A 262 -13.20 -12.09 -0.72
CA ASN A 262 -11.91 -11.75 -1.33
C ASN A 262 -11.70 -10.23 -1.29
N VAL A 263 -10.85 -9.77 -0.39
CA VAL A 263 -10.58 -8.33 -0.17
C VAL A 263 -9.82 -7.68 -1.31
N GLU A 264 -9.16 -8.47 -2.17
CA GLU A 264 -8.48 -7.95 -3.36
C GLU A 264 -9.46 -7.41 -4.40
N LYS A 265 -10.62 -8.07 -4.54
CA LYS A 265 -11.63 -7.74 -5.55
C LYS A 265 -12.80 -6.91 -4.99
N ALA A 266 -12.85 -6.66 -3.70
CA ALA A 266 -13.96 -5.99 -3.05
C ALA A 266 -13.61 -4.55 -2.68
N SER A 267 -14.59 -3.62 -2.80
CA SER A 267 -14.45 -2.28 -2.25
C SER A 267 -14.38 -2.32 -0.73
N ILE A 268 -13.70 -1.34 -0.12
CA ILE A 268 -13.50 -1.29 1.34
C ILE A 268 -14.83 -1.30 2.11
N ASP A 269 -15.87 -0.64 1.59
CA ASP A 269 -17.19 -0.61 2.21
C ASP A 269 -17.80 -2.02 2.31
N LYS A 270 -17.63 -2.84 1.27
CA LYS A 270 -18.05 -4.24 1.26
C LYS A 270 -17.24 -5.10 2.22
N VAL A 271 -15.93 -4.85 2.29
CA VAL A 271 -15.03 -5.53 3.22
C VAL A 271 -15.45 -5.23 4.65
N LEU A 272 -15.65 -3.95 4.99
CA LEU A 272 -16.06 -3.50 6.31
C LEU A 272 -17.51 -3.87 6.66
N ALA A 273 -18.37 -4.09 5.67
CA ALA A 273 -19.73 -4.60 5.89
C ALA A 273 -19.77 -6.11 6.19
N ASN A 274 -18.72 -6.86 5.81
CA ASN A 274 -18.67 -8.31 5.98
C ASN A 274 -18.58 -8.70 7.46
N ALA A 275 -19.50 -9.54 7.91
CA ALA A 275 -19.63 -9.93 9.32
C ALA A 275 -18.43 -10.73 9.84
N GLU A 276 -17.87 -11.64 9.03
CA GLU A 276 -16.72 -12.46 9.40
C GLU A 276 -15.44 -11.60 9.56
N ILE A 277 -15.22 -10.67 8.63
CA ILE A 277 -14.10 -9.73 8.68
C ILE A 277 -14.23 -8.81 9.90
N LYS A 278 -15.42 -8.27 10.15
CA LYS A 278 -15.68 -7.48 11.37
C LYS A 278 -15.36 -8.26 12.65
N THR A 279 -15.77 -9.52 12.70
CA THR A 279 -15.52 -10.38 13.87
C THR A 279 -14.03 -10.60 14.08
N MET A 280 -13.25 -10.80 13.01
CA MET A 280 -11.80 -10.92 13.08
C MET A 280 -11.11 -9.63 13.55
N ILE A 281 -11.48 -8.48 12.98
CA ILE A 281 -10.94 -7.16 13.39
C ILE A 281 -11.19 -6.92 14.88
N ASN A 282 -12.41 -7.21 15.34
CA ASN A 282 -12.78 -7.07 16.74
C ASN A 282 -12.03 -8.06 17.66
N ALA A 283 -11.82 -9.30 17.20
CA ALA A 283 -11.09 -10.30 17.94
C ALA A 283 -9.63 -9.89 18.18
N PHE A 284 -8.98 -9.37 17.15
CA PHE A 284 -7.57 -8.94 17.23
C PHE A 284 -7.38 -7.68 18.09
N GLY A 285 -8.34 -6.74 18.05
CA GLY A 285 -8.29 -5.51 18.84
C GLY A 285 -7.30 -4.44 18.39
N CYS A 286 -6.56 -4.70 17.33
CA CYS A 286 -5.51 -3.81 16.81
C CYS A 286 -5.98 -2.86 15.68
N GLY A 287 -7.28 -2.90 15.32
CA GLY A 287 -7.78 -2.15 14.16
C GLY A 287 -7.33 -2.78 12.83
N PHE A 288 -7.38 -2.01 11.77
CA PHE A 288 -6.85 -2.41 10.45
C PHE A 288 -6.25 -1.20 9.76
N SER A 289 -5.28 -1.47 8.89
CA SER A 289 -4.59 -0.44 8.11
C SER A 289 -4.99 -0.56 6.65
N GLU A 290 -5.45 0.54 6.05
CA GLU A 290 -5.49 0.68 4.62
C GLU A 290 -5.05 2.09 4.19
N GLY A 291 -4.14 2.11 3.22
CA GLY A 291 -3.70 3.19 2.33
C GLY A 291 -3.38 4.56 2.95
N TYR A 292 -4.27 5.21 3.64
CA TYR A 292 -4.17 6.64 3.96
C TYR A 292 -4.37 7.00 5.43
N GLY A 293 -4.54 6.04 6.31
CA GLY A 293 -4.65 6.28 7.74
C GLY A 293 -4.26 5.04 8.51
N ASN A 294 -3.18 5.12 9.27
CA ASN A 294 -2.66 4.02 10.09
C ASN A 294 -3.54 3.88 11.35
N ASP A 295 -4.73 3.30 11.22
CA ASP A 295 -5.54 2.92 12.39
C ASP A 295 -5.09 1.56 12.96
N PHE A 296 -4.18 0.88 12.27
CA PHE A 296 -3.60 -0.35 12.75
C PHE A 296 -2.50 -0.05 13.76
N ASP A 297 -2.78 -0.38 15.01
CA ASP A 297 -1.82 -0.27 16.09
C ASP A 297 -1.46 -1.67 16.59
N ILE A 298 -0.31 -2.17 16.17
CA ILE A 298 0.17 -3.50 16.53
C ILE A 298 0.37 -3.66 18.04
N THR A 299 0.56 -2.56 18.78
CA THR A 299 0.72 -2.62 20.24
C THR A 299 -0.56 -3.00 20.96
N LYS A 300 -1.72 -2.84 20.29
CA LYS A 300 -3.04 -3.24 20.78
C LYS A 300 -3.44 -4.66 20.40
N LEU A 301 -2.59 -5.36 19.67
CA LEU A 301 -2.84 -6.76 19.31
C LEU A 301 -2.94 -7.61 20.57
N ARG A 302 -3.99 -8.43 20.63
CA ARG A 302 -4.33 -9.22 21.83
C ARG A 302 -3.69 -10.60 21.87
N TYR A 303 -2.96 -10.97 20.82
CA TYR A 303 -2.38 -12.32 20.67
C TYR A 303 -0.98 -12.24 20.11
N ASP A 304 -0.08 -13.05 20.65
CA ASP A 304 1.30 -13.24 20.12
C ASP A 304 1.28 -14.04 18.82
N LYS A 305 0.34 -15.01 18.71
CA LYS A 305 0.25 -15.89 17.54
C LYS A 305 -1.15 -15.94 16.97
N ILE A 306 -1.24 -15.92 15.64
CA ILE A 306 -2.45 -16.17 14.87
C ILE A 306 -2.24 -17.47 14.09
N ILE A 307 -3.05 -18.47 14.37
CA ILE A 307 -2.90 -19.82 13.82
C ILE A 307 -4.12 -20.14 12.95
N ILE A 308 -3.90 -20.41 11.68
CA ILE A 308 -4.94 -20.80 10.72
C ILE A 308 -5.06 -22.32 10.72
N MET A 309 -6.24 -22.82 11.09
CA MET A 309 -6.60 -24.24 11.07
C MET A 309 -7.69 -24.47 10.03
N ALA A 310 -7.27 -24.84 8.83
CA ALA A 310 -8.16 -25.22 7.73
C ALA A 310 -7.89 -26.67 7.31
N ASP A 311 -8.89 -27.30 6.70
CA ASP A 311 -8.76 -28.67 6.20
C ASP A 311 -7.67 -28.79 5.13
N ALA A 312 -7.08 -29.99 4.98
CA ALA A 312 -6.01 -30.22 4.02
C ALA A 312 -6.54 -30.51 2.61
N ASP A 313 -7.61 -29.88 2.22
CA ASP A 313 -8.24 -29.96 0.91
C ASP A 313 -8.12 -28.65 0.11
N VAL A 314 -8.75 -28.60 -1.06
CA VAL A 314 -8.73 -27.42 -1.95
C VAL A 314 -9.44 -26.22 -1.32
N ASP A 315 -10.54 -26.48 -0.58
CA ASP A 315 -11.32 -25.41 0.05
C ASP A 315 -10.57 -24.79 1.23
N GLY A 316 -9.94 -25.61 2.08
CA GLY A 316 -9.10 -25.13 3.17
C GLY A 316 -7.86 -24.37 2.68
N ALA A 317 -7.25 -24.80 1.55
CA ALA A 317 -6.18 -24.05 0.90
C ALA A 317 -6.67 -22.68 0.40
N HIS A 318 -7.89 -22.61 -0.16
CA HIS A 318 -8.50 -21.36 -0.61
C HIS A 318 -8.82 -20.44 0.56
N ILE A 319 -9.40 -20.95 1.64
CA ILE A 319 -9.68 -20.16 2.87
C ILE A 319 -8.39 -19.57 3.44
N SER A 320 -7.33 -20.38 3.53
CA SER A 320 -6.02 -19.92 3.98
C SER A 320 -5.49 -18.80 3.10
N THR A 321 -5.61 -18.91 1.78
CA THR A 321 -5.18 -17.87 0.84
C THR A 321 -5.98 -16.58 1.03
N LEU A 322 -7.29 -16.66 1.22
CA LEU A 322 -8.14 -15.48 1.47
C LEU A 322 -7.79 -14.79 2.79
N LEU A 323 -7.50 -15.56 3.86
CA LEU A 323 -7.05 -15.02 5.14
C LEU A 323 -5.68 -14.35 5.03
N LEU A 324 -4.74 -14.96 4.33
CA LEU A 324 -3.43 -14.36 4.06
C LEU A 324 -3.54 -13.06 3.27
N THR A 325 -4.41 -13.03 2.26
CA THR A 325 -4.71 -11.82 1.48
C THR A 325 -5.32 -10.73 2.37
N LEU A 326 -6.23 -11.10 3.27
CA LEU A 326 -6.80 -10.17 4.25
C LEU A 326 -5.71 -9.56 5.14
N PHE A 327 -4.82 -10.38 5.72
CA PHE A 327 -3.75 -9.89 6.58
C PHE A 327 -2.75 -9.03 5.81
N TYR A 328 -2.37 -9.43 4.62
CA TYR A 328 -1.45 -8.67 3.78
C TYR A 328 -2.01 -7.28 3.42
N ARG A 329 -3.29 -7.21 3.08
CA ARG A 329 -3.95 -5.96 2.67
C ARG A 329 -4.30 -5.04 3.84
N LEU A 330 -4.91 -5.59 4.89
CA LEU A 330 -5.49 -4.80 5.98
C LEU A 330 -4.61 -4.72 7.23
N CYS A 331 -3.65 -5.62 7.38
CA CYS A 331 -2.78 -5.71 8.55
C CYS A 331 -1.31 -5.84 8.16
N ARG A 332 -0.85 -4.99 7.25
CA ARG A 332 0.48 -5.09 6.62
C ARG A 332 1.64 -5.22 7.62
N ASN A 333 1.54 -4.54 8.74
CA ASN A 333 2.53 -4.61 9.82
C ASN A 333 2.51 -5.94 10.58
N LEU A 334 1.43 -6.73 10.51
CA LEU A 334 1.37 -8.10 11.03
C LEU A 334 2.21 -9.07 10.21
N SER A 335 2.32 -8.87 8.91
CA SER A 335 3.10 -9.74 8.02
C SER A 335 4.59 -9.42 8.00
N MET A 336 5.00 -8.24 8.48
CA MET A 336 6.39 -7.78 8.47
C MET A 336 7.16 -8.01 9.78
N LYS A 337 6.48 -8.22 10.91
CA LYS A 337 7.13 -8.65 12.16
C LYS A 337 7.03 -10.17 12.27
N ASP A 338 8.06 -10.82 12.82
CA ASP A 338 8.22 -12.26 13.08
C ASP A 338 7.05 -12.95 13.81
N MET A 339 5.82 -12.54 13.50
CA MET A 339 4.63 -13.23 13.93
C MET A 339 4.52 -14.51 13.12
N SER A 340 4.72 -15.63 13.79
CA SER A 340 4.55 -16.95 13.22
C SER A 340 3.10 -17.18 12.79
N MET A 341 2.78 -16.83 11.53
CA MET A 341 1.57 -17.27 10.88
C MET A 341 1.77 -18.72 10.46
N TRP A 342 1.22 -19.63 11.25
CA TRP A 342 1.36 -21.06 10.99
C TRP A 342 0.13 -21.58 10.28
N GLN A 343 0.35 -22.15 9.10
CA GLN A 343 -0.65 -22.93 8.39
C GLN A 343 -0.46 -24.41 8.73
N CYS A 344 -1.37 -24.99 9.48
CA CYS A 344 -1.31 -26.41 9.82
C CYS A 344 -1.99 -27.24 8.73
N ARG A 345 -1.23 -27.65 7.68
CA ARG A 345 -1.73 -28.46 6.55
C ARG A 345 -1.77 -29.98 6.78
N ARG A 346 -1.33 -30.49 7.92
CA ARG A 346 -1.06 -31.93 8.10
C ARG A 346 -2.06 -32.70 8.98
N PHE A 347 -3.21 -32.16 9.32
CA PHE A 347 -4.11 -32.82 10.27
C PHE A 347 -4.92 -34.00 9.72
N THR A 348 -5.21 -34.05 8.44
CA THR A 348 -6.15 -35.03 7.87
C THR A 348 -5.59 -36.46 7.76
N LYS A 349 -4.31 -36.67 7.62
CA LYS A 349 -3.74 -38.04 7.51
C LYS A 349 -3.55 -38.77 8.85
N LEU A 350 -3.42 -38.10 9.95
CA LEU A 350 -3.28 -38.69 11.30
C LEU A 350 -4.61 -38.93 12.00
N PHE A 351 -5.70 -38.32 11.60
CA PHE A 351 -6.96 -38.33 12.30
C PHE A 351 -7.92 -39.44 11.98
N ARG A 352 -7.69 -40.19 10.91
CA ARG A 352 -8.56 -41.35 10.61
C ARG A 352 -8.49 -42.51 11.63
N ALA A 353 -7.53 -42.48 12.56
CA ALA A 353 -7.34 -43.55 13.51
C ALA A 353 -7.64 -43.24 14.98
N ARG A 354 -7.59 -41.96 15.50
CA ARG A 354 -7.80 -41.66 16.93
C ARG A 354 -8.19 -40.18 17.18
N ALA A 355 -9.41 -39.84 16.87
CA ALA A 355 -9.88 -38.42 16.77
C ALA A 355 -9.94 -37.56 18.04
N ARG A 356 -9.92 -38.10 19.26
CA ARG A 356 -10.17 -37.29 20.47
C ARG A 356 -8.93 -36.93 21.32
N LYS A 357 -7.83 -37.68 21.21
CA LYS A 357 -6.62 -37.44 22.01
C LYS A 357 -5.54 -36.60 21.32
N SER A 358 -5.59 -36.43 20.00
CA SER A 358 -4.49 -35.88 19.21
C SER A 358 -4.46 -34.37 19.12
N ILE A 359 -5.59 -33.67 19.20
CA ILE A 359 -5.61 -32.19 19.27
C ILE A 359 -4.96 -31.72 20.59
N PHE A 360 -5.25 -32.43 21.68
CA PHE A 360 -4.68 -32.12 22.99
C PHE A 360 -3.17 -32.33 23.06
N THR A 361 -2.68 -33.36 22.41
CA THR A 361 -1.24 -33.70 22.38
C THR A 361 -0.47 -32.70 21.51
N MET A 362 -1.03 -32.26 20.39
CA MET A 362 -0.36 -31.27 19.52
C MET A 362 -0.36 -29.87 20.10
N MET A 363 -1.45 -29.42 20.74
CA MET A 363 -1.45 -28.15 21.45
C MET A 363 -0.46 -28.14 22.64
N ARG A 364 -0.11 -29.30 23.21
CA ARG A 364 0.93 -29.42 24.26
C ARG A 364 2.35 -29.64 23.74
N LEU A 365 2.54 -30.33 22.62
CA LEU A 365 3.88 -30.55 22.02
C LEU A 365 4.51 -29.28 21.44
N TRP A 366 3.76 -28.19 21.38
CA TRP A 366 4.25 -26.89 20.94
C TRP A 366 4.84 -26.03 22.06
N LYS A 367 4.92 -26.55 23.28
CA LYS A 367 5.56 -25.87 24.43
C LYS A 367 7.05 -26.23 24.62
N ASN A 368 7.59 -27.13 23.85
CA ASN A 368 9.00 -27.50 23.81
C ASN A 368 9.54 -27.26 22.39
#